data_0a044c440a5088bb888dadc4095f7d53
#
_entry.id   0a044c440a5088bb888dadc4095f7d53
#
_cell.length_a   1.000
_cell.length_b   1.000
_cell.length_c   1.000
_cell.angle_alpha   90.00
_cell.angle_beta   90.00
_cell.angle_gamma   90.00
#
_symmetry.space_group_name_H-M   'P 1'
#
loop_
_entity.id
_entity.type
_entity.pdbx_description
1 polymer ?
#
loop_
_entity_poly.entity_id
_entity_poly.type
_entity_poly.pdbx_seq_one_letter_code
_entity_poly.pdbx_strand_id
1 'polypeptide(L)'
;MSGLQEGTFKVNDFGKRLSFFFNAHNDFLVEVAKFRAARSLWAKIMKDRFGATDAKAMLCRFHTQTGGSTLTAQQVDNNVVRTTIQALSAVLGGTQSLHTNGFDEALGLPTDHSAKLALRTQQVIAHESGVA
;
A
#
# COMPACT_ATOMS: atom_id res chain seq x y z
N MET A 1 -28.28 10.70 -9.24
CA MET A 1 -27.71 9.49 -8.61
C MET A 1 -28.44 8.19 -8.96
N SER A 2 -29.41 8.22 -9.86
CA SER A 2 -30.22 7.07 -10.30
C SER A 2 -29.56 6.16 -11.32
N GLY A 3 -28.52 6.60 -12.02
CA GLY A 3 -27.91 5.84 -13.13
C GLY A 3 -27.09 4.59 -12.75
N LEU A 4 -26.73 4.43 -11.49
CA LEU A 4 -25.98 3.25 -11.01
C LEU A 4 -26.90 2.10 -10.54
N GLN A 5 -28.18 2.36 -10.36
CA GLN A 5 -29.15 1.33 -9.98
C GLN A 5 -29.87 0.69 -11.18
N GLU A 6 -29.90 1.35 -12.32
CA GLU A 6 -30.53 0.84 -13.56
C GLU A 6 -29.54 0.33 -14.61
N GLY A 7 -28.23 0.41 -14.31
CA GLY A 7 -27.19 0.02 -15.25
C GLY A 7 -26.83 -1.46 -15.20
N THR A 8 -26.22 -1.92 -16.24
CA THR A 8 -25.73 -3.28 -16.56
C THR A 8 -24.75 -3.84 -15.52
N PHE A 9 -24.30 -3.06 -14.51
CA PHE A 9 -23.28 -3.43 -13.54
C PHE A 9 -23.83 -3.41 -12.11
N LYS A 10 -23.85 -4.57 -11.47
CA LYS A 10 -24.17 -4.70 -10.06
C LYS A 10 -22.93 -4.41 -9.22
N VAL A 11 -23.10 -3.69 -8.10
CA VAL A 11 -22.00 -3.33 -7.18
C VAL A 11 -21.21 -4.55 -6.71
N ASN A 12 -21.88 -5.67 -6.46
CA ASN A 12 -21.22 -6.92 -6.06
C ASN A 12 -20.33 -7.53 -7.16
N ASP A 13 -20.57 -7.18 -8.43
CA ASP A 13 -19.77 -7.71 -9.54
C ASP A 13 -18.54 -6.86 -9.81
N PHE A 14 -18.69 -5.53 -9.94
CA PHE A 14 -17.56 -4.65 -10.18
C PHE A 14 -16.73 -4.39 -8.92
N GLY A 15 -17.33 -4.33 -7.74
CA GLY A 15 -16.64 -4.07 -6.48
C GLY A 15 -15.53 -5.08 -6.18
N LYS A 16 -15.73 -6.34 -6.58
CA LYS A 16 -14.71 -7.39 -6.45
C LYS A 16 -13.45 -7.17 -7.28
N ARG A 17 -13.52 -6.32 -8.30
CA ARG A 17 -12.45 -6.06 -9.26
C ARG A 17 -11.70 -4.76 -8.96
N LEU A 18 -12.20 -3.96 -8.02
CA LEU A 18 -11.54 -2.72 -7.63
C LEU A 18 -10.30 -3.00 -6.78
N SER A 19 -9.24 -2.27 -7.07
CA SER A 19 -8.01 -2.26 -6.30
C SER A 19 -7.45 -0.84 -6.25
N PHE A 20 -6.59 -0.59 -5.27
CA PHE A 20 -6.05 0.73 -4.99
C PHE A 20 -4.53 0.69 -4.96
N PHE A 21 -3.95 1.86 -5.08
CA PHE A 21 -2.53 2.10 -4.93
C PHE A 21 -2.32 3.15 -3.84
N PHE A 22 -1.53 2.84 -2.84
CA PHE A 22 -1.18 3.76 -1.76
C PHE A 22 0.34 3.93 -1.63
N ASN A 23 0.75 5.12 -1.21
CA ASN A 23 2.12 5.37 -0.77
C ASN A 23 2.23 5.22 0.75
N ALA A 24 3.38 4.70 1.22
CA ALA A 24 3.76 4.71 2.62
C ALA A 24 4.85 5.76 2.85
N HIS A 25 4.58 6.74 3.70
CA HIS A 25 5.48 7.84 4.08
C HIS A 25 6.18 7.57 5.42
N ASN A 26 6.88 8.54 5.97
CA ASN A 26 7.78 8.38 7.12
C ASN A 26 7.08 8.29 8.48
N ASP A 27 5.86 8.81 8.62
CA ASP A 27 5.16 8.78 9.90
C ASP A 27 4.54 7.39 10.14
N PHE A 28 5.30 6.55 10.80
CA PHE A 28 5.03 5.12 10.96
C PHE A 28 3.62 4.82 11.48
N LEU A 29 3.25 5.42 12.62
CA LEU A 29 1.96 5.13 13.24
C LEU A 29 0.78 5.71 12.46
N VAL A 30 0.96 6.89 11.87
CA VAL A 30 -0.04 7.51 11.00
C VAL A 30 -0.28 6.67 9.75
N GLU A 31 0.78 6.14 9.14
CA GLU A 31 0.66 5.28 7.97
C GLU A 31 -0.07 3.97 8.29
N VAL A 32 0.27 3.30 9.39
CA VAL A 32 -0.48 2.12 9.84
C VAL A 32 -1.96 2.45 10.05
N ALA A 33 -2.24 3.56 10.74
CA ALA A 33 -3.61 4.02 10.99
C ALA A 33 -4.35 4.35 9.68
N LYS A 34 -3.69 5.02 8.73
CA LYS A 34 -4.23 5.36 7.41
C LYS A 34 -4.71 4.13 6.66
N PHE A 35 -3.89 3.10 6.55
CA PHE A 35 -4.26 1.88 5.83
C PHE A 35 -5.43 1.15 6.50
N ARG A 36 -5.43 1.08 7.82
CA ARG A 36 -6.53 0.48 8.58
C ARG A 36 -7.83 1.27 8.44
N ALA A 37 -7.74 2.60 8.53
CA ALA A 37 -8.89 3.50 8.33
C ALA A 37 -9.44 3.42 6.91
N ALA A 38 -8.58 3.36 5.89
CA ALA A 38 -9.00 3.23 4.50
C ALA A 38 -9.82 1.95 4.27
N ARG A 39 -9.38 0.82 4.83
CA ARG A 39 -10.14 -0.45 4.73
C ARG A 39 -11.51 -0.36 5.38
N SER A 40 -11.58 0.20 6.59
CA SER A 40 -12.85 0.37 7.31
C SER A 40 -13.80 1.33 6.59
N LEU A 41 -13.27 2.47 6.14
CA LEU A 41 -14.06 3.49 5.43
C LEU A 41 -14.58 2.95 4.10
N TRP A 42 -13.74 2.26 3.32
CA TRP A 42 -14.16 1.66 2.06
C TRP A 42 -15.30 0.67 2.25
N ALA A 43 -15.18 -0.25 3.22
CA ALA A 43 -16.22 -1.22 3.51
C ALA A 43 -17.55 -0.54 3.86
N LYS A 44 -17.52 0.52 4.69
CA LYS A 44 -18.72 1.30 5.02
C LYS A 44 -19.32 1.99 3.80
N ILE A 45 -18.51 2.63 2.97
CA ILE A 45 -18.97 3.30 1.75
C ILE A 45 -19.66 2.29 0.81
N MET A 46 -19.03 1.15 0.57
CA MET A 46 -19.57 0.12 -0.32
C MET A 46 -20.89 -0.44 0.21
N LYS A 47 -20.99 -0.67 1.51
CA LYS A 47 -22.22 -1.17 2.15
C LYS A 47 -23.30 -0.10 2.18
N ASP A 48 -23.01 1.06 2.75
CA ASP A 48 -24.04 2.03 3.15
C ASP A 48 -24.49 2.92 1.98
N ARG A 49 -23.58 3.25 1.06
CA ARG A 49 -23.87 4.12 -0.10
C ARG A 49 -24.17 3.36 -1.39
N PHE A 50 -23.56 2.21 -1.59
CA PHE A 50 -23.70 1.44 -2.82
C PHE A 50 -24.48 0.13 -2.64
N GLY A 51 -24.84 -0.22 -1.41
CA GLY A 51 -25.66 -1.38 -1.12
C GLY A 51 -24.96 -2.72 -1.39
N ALA A 52 -23.63 -2.78 -1.26
CA ALA A 52 -22.91 -4.03 -1.39
C ALA A 52 -23.31 -5.02 -0.29
N THR A 53 -23.56 -6.25 -0.68
CA THR A 53 -23.91 -7.37 0.23
C THR A 53 -22.85 -8.45 0.25
N ASP A 54 -21.99 -8.50 -0.78
CA ASP A 54 -20.88 -9.45 -0.86
C ASP A 54 -19.64 -8.89 -0.16
N ALA A 55 -19.11 -9.62 0.83
CA ALA A 55 -17.92 -9.23 1.56
C ALA A 55 -16.72 -8.95 0.64
N LYS A 56 -16.58 -9.70 -0.47
CA LYS A 56 -15.50 -9.49 -1.44
C LYS A 56 -15.60 -8.15 -2.17
N ALA A 57 -16.81 -7.61 -2.36
CA ALA A 57 -17.02 -6.30 -2.96
C ALA A 57 -16.69 -5.15 -2.00
N MET A 58 -16.65 -5.42 -0.69
CA MET A 58 -16.34 -4.44 0.36
C MET A 58 -14.87 -4.43 0.76
N LEU A 59 -14.03 -5.31 0.21
CA LEU A 59 -12.59 -5.35 0.51
C LEU A 59 -11.85 -4.20 -0.19
N CYS A 60 -11.13 -3.41 0.59
CA CYS A 60 -10.14 -2.45 0.09
C CYS A 60 -8.81 -3.19 -0.16
N ARG A 61 -8.66 -3.73 -1.37
CA ARG A 61 -7.40 -4.38 -1.78
C ARG A 61 -6.47 -3.33 -2.36
N PHE A 62 -5.26 -3.28 -1.88
CA PHE A 62 -4.31 -2.27 -2.33
C PHE A 62 -2.88 -2.77 -2.42
N HIS A 63 -2.18 -2.21 -3.38
CA HIS A 63 -0.73 -2.24 -3.47
C HIS A 63 -0.15 -1.04 -2.74
N THR A 64 0.97 -1.20 -2.06
CA THR A 64 1.70 -0.09 -1.44
C THR A 64 3.09 0.04 -2.04
N GLN A 65 3.47 1.27 -2.35
CA GLN A 65 4.83 1.65 -2.65
C GLN A 65 5.36 2.54 -1.53
N THR A 66 6.61 2.35 -1.13
CA THR A 66 7.27 3.27 -0.21
C THR A 66 7.43 4.64 -0.86
N GLY A 67 7.38 5.72 -0.08
CA GLY A 67 7.34 7.09 -0.59
C GLY A 67 8.69 7.56 -1.10
N GLY A 68 8.97 7.44 -2.40
CA GLY A 68 10.24 7.88 -3.01
C GLY A 68 10.54 9.37 -2.77
N SER A 69 9.51 10.21 -2.72
CA SER A 69 9.65 11.64 -2.44
C SER A 69 10.17 11.98 -1.02
N THR A 70 10.17 10.99 -0.12
CA THR A 70 10.69 11.14 1.25
C THR A 70 12.16 10.80 1.37
N LEU A 71 12.76 10.24 0.32
CA LEU A 71 14.17 9.87 0.29
C LEU A 71 15.02 11.08 -0.06
N THR A 72 16.26 11.11 0.45
CA THR A 72 17.16 12.25 0.30
C THR A 72 18.45 11.85 -0.40
N ALA A 73 19.06 12.81 -1.10
CA ALA A 73 20.40 12.65 -1.67
C ALA A 73 21.50 12.71 -0.58
N GLN A 74 21.22 13.43 0.52
CA GLN A 74 22.14 13.52 1.67
C GLN A 74 21.95 12.27 2.53
N GLN A 75 23.07 11.68 2.97
CA GLN A 75 23.09 10.46 3.78
C GLN A 75 22.24 9.34 3.10
N VAL A 76 22.56 9.08 1.87
CA VAL A 76 21.78 8.19 0.98
C VAL A 76 21.62 6.78 1.56
N ASP A 77 22.60 6.27 2.30
CA ASP A 77 22.52 4.96 2.93
C ASP A 77 21.38 4.87 3.97
N ASN A 78 21.06 5.97 4.63
CA ASN A 78 19.91 6.02 5.54
C ASN A 78 18.55 5.88 4.83
N ASN A 79 18.51 5.98 3.51
CA ASN A 79 17.29 5.70 2.75
C ASN A 79 16.85 4.24 2.86
N VAL A 80 17.77 3.31 3.08
CA VAL A 80 17.44 1.89 3.37
C VAL A 80 16.61 1.79 4.64
N VAL A 81 17.00 2.51 5.69
CA VAL A 81 16.26 2.54 6.96
C VAL A 81 14.89 3.19 6.78
N ARG A 82 14.81 4.32 6.08
CA ARG A 82 13.54 5.01 5.80
C ARG A 82 12.59 4.10 5.05
N THR A 83 13.05 3.49 3.97
CA THR A 83 12.27 2.54 3.17
C THR A 83 11.81 1.33 3.99
N THR A 84 12.66 0.80 4.86
CA THR A 84 12.31 -0.33 5.73
C THR A 84 11.17 0.02 6.68
N ILE A 85 11.22 1.18 7.33
CA ILE A 85 10.17 1.65 8.25
C ILE A 85 8.85 1.88 7.49
N GLN A 86 8.90 2.48 6.30
CA GLN A 86 7.73 2.67 5.46
C GLN A 86 7.12 1.34 5.02
N ALA A 87 7.95 0.39 4.59
CA ALA A 87 7.49 -0.95 4.21
C ALA A 87 6.85 -1.69 5.38
N LEU A 88 7.44 -1.60 6.57
CA LEU A 88 6.90 -2.20 7.79
C LEU A 88 5.52 -1.62 8.14
N SER A 89 5.34 -0.30 7.99
CA SER A 89 4.02 0.34 8.21
C SER A 89 2.95 -0.19 7.25
N ALA A 90 3.31 -0.41 5.99
CA ALA A 90 2.42 -0.98 4.99
C ALA A 90 1.99 -2.43 5.34
N VAL A 91 2.93 -3.25 5.79
CA VAL A 91 2.64 -4.63 6.21
C VAL A 91 1.71 -4.65 7.42
N LEU A 92 2.02 -3.88 8.47
CA LEU A 92 1.16 -3.75 9.65
C LEU A 92 -0.20 -3.09 9.33
N GLY A 93 -0.27 -2.29 8.28
CA GLY A 93 -1.49 -1.70 7.75
C GLY A 93 -2.35 -2.67 6.94
N GLY A 94 -1.82 -3.83 6.55
CA GLY A 94 -2.54 -4.89 5.83
C GLY A 94 -2.54 -4.73 4.31
N THR A 95 -1.43 -4.30 3.72
CA THR A 95 -1.25 -4.27 2.26
C THR A 95 -1.25 -5.68 1.65
N GLN A 96 -1.79 -5.83 0.44
CA GLN A 96 -1.77 -7.11 -0.28
C GLN A 96 -0.48 -7.33 -1.06
N SER A 97 0.14 -6.26 -1.53
CA SER A 97 1.43 -6.30 -2.19
C SER A 97 2.23 -5.05 -1.90
N LEU A 98 3.54 -5.15 -2.00
CA LEU A 98 4.47 -4.10 -1.59
C LEU A 98 5.59 -3.94 -2.60
N HIS A 99 5.97 -2.69 -2.87
CA HIS A 99 7.20 -2.33 -3.56
C HIS A 99 8.03 -1.39 -2.69
N THR A 100 9.32 -1.69 -2.53
CA THR A 100 10.29 -0.84 -1.85
C THR A 100 11.17 -0.13 -2.86
N ASN A 101 11.33 1.18 -2.71
CA ASN A 101 12.26 1.95 -3.55
C ASN A 101 13.72 1.61 -3.25
N GLY A 102 14.59 1.73 -4.25
CA GLY A 102 16.02 1.70 -4.04
C GLY A 102 16.48 2.90 -3.21
N PHE A 103 17.57 2.75 -2.47
CA PHE A 103 18.11 3.83 -1.63
C PHE A 103 18.62 5.03 -2.47
N ASP A 104 18.91 4.80 -3.73
CA ASP A 104 19.41 5.77 -4.72
C ASP A 104 18.28 6.44 -5.53
N GLU A 105 17.02 6.24 -5.19
CA GLU A 105 15.84 6.82 -5.86
C GLU A 105 15.97 8.35 -6.02
N ALA A 106 16.53 9.04 -5.03
CA ALA A 106 16.73 10.48 -5.07
C ALA A 106 17.92 10.90 -5.97
N LEU A 107 18.75 9.98 -6.42
CA LEU A 107 19.94 10.26 -7.21
C LEU A 107 19.75 9.99 -8.70
N GLY A 108 18.74 9.21 -9.09
CA GLY A 108 18.45 8.88 -10.48
C GLY A 108 18.03 7.42 -10.69
N LEU A 109 18.55 6.79 -11.74
CA LEU A 109 18.23 5.41 -12.08
C LEU A 109 18.86 4.44 -11.05
N PRO A 110 18.13 3.39 -10.63
CA PRO A 110 18.63 2.44 -9.68
C PRO A 110 19.82 1.62 -10.26
N THR A 111 20.79 1.32 -9.42
CA THR A 111 21.86 0.37 -9.73
C THR A 111 21.40 -1.06 -9.44
N ASP A 112 22.08 -2.06 -9.98
CA ASP A 112 21.82 -3.47 -9.65
C ASP A 112 21.96 -3.73 -8.15
N HIS A 113 22.89 -3.05 -7.49
CA HIS A 113 23.08 -3.15 -6.04
C HIS A 113 21.87 -2.60 -5.27
N SER A 114 21.38 -1.40 -5.62
CA SER A 114 20.25 -0.79 -4.96
C SER A 114 18.95 -1.57 -5.18
N ALA A 115 18.74 -2.07 -6.40
CA ALA A 115 17.59 -2.90 -6.72
C ALA A 115 17.59 -4.21 -5.92
N LYS A 116 18.76 -4.87 -5.82
CA LYS A 116 18.91 -6.07 -5.02
C LYS A 116 18.68 -5.81 -3.54
N LEU A 117 19.20 -4.72 -3.00
CA LEU A 117 19.02 -4.34 -1.60
C LEU A 117 17.54 -4.04 -1.30
N ALA A 118 16.85 -3.32 -2.17
CA ALA A 118 15.42 -3.05 -2.04
C ALA A 118 14.60 -4.36 -1.99
N LEU A 119 14.88 -5.30 -2.89
CA LEU A 119 14.25 -6.61 -2.90
C LEU A 119 14.55 -7.40 -1.61
N ARG A 120 15.79 -7.39 -1.16
CA ARG A 120 16.18 -8.11 0.08
C ARG A 120 15.54 -7.50 1.31
N THR A 121 15.34 -6.17 1.35
CA THR A 121 14.60 -5.49 2.42
C THR A 121 13.18 -6.06 2.56
N GLN A 122 12.46 -6.25 1.46
CA GLN A 122 11.15 -6.89 1.49
C GLN A 122 11.21 -8.31 2.05
N GLN A 123 12.22 -9.08 1.65
CA GLN A 123 12.39 -10.48 2.10
C GLN A 123 12.72 -10.57 3.60
N VAL A 124 13.54 -9.67 4.13
CA VAL A 124 13.80 -9.58 5.57
C VAL A 124 12.50 -9.33 6.35
N ILE A 125 11.68 -8.39 5.89
CA ILE A 125 10.38 -8.11 6.52
C ILE A 125 9.48 -9.34 6.45
N ALA A 126 9.38 -9.99 5.29
CA ALA A 126 8.46 -11.11 5.08
C ALA A 126 8.89 -12.40 5.80
N HIS A 127 10.19 -12.67 5.93
CA HIS A 127 10.67 -13.98 6.36
C HIS A 127 11.43 -13.98 7.69
N GLU A 128 11.91 -12.82 8.16
CA GLU A 128 12.75 -12.74 9.34
C GLU A 128 12.14 -11.91 10.49
N SER A 129 11.23 -10.96 10.16
CA SER A 129 10.69 -10.05 11.18
C SER A 129 9.50 -10.61 11.96
N GLY A 130 8.84 -11.64 11.47
CA GLY A 130 7.65 -12.24 12.09
C GLY A 130 6.39 -11.36 12.07
N VAL A 131 6.35 -10.34 11.21
CA VAL A 131 5.18 -9.42 11.10
C VAL A 131 4.26 -9.73 9.92
N ALA A 132 4.65 -10.60 9.01
CA ALA A 132 3.86 -11.02 7.86
C ALA A 132 3.14 -12.34 8.09
#